data_3928933c1c623170c12a1b82dc839d8a
#
_entry.id   3928933c1c623170c12a1b82dc839d8a
#
_cell.length_a   1.000
_cell.length_b   1.000
_cell.length_c   1.000
_cell.angle_alpha   90.00
_cell.angle_beta   90.00
_cell.angle_gamma   90.00
#
_symmetry.space_group_name_H-M   'P 1'
#
loop_
_entity.id
_entity.type
_entity.pdbx_description
1 polymer ?
#
loop_
_entity_poly.entity_id
_entity_poly.type
_entity_poly.pdbx_seq_one_letter_code
_entity_poly.pdbx_strand_id
1 'polypeptide(L)'
;PGESEEYIRKVRAMRDHEQRWETYGAEDAEYIFVAFGMCGRVMNGLVREMRAAGEKVGLLRPITAWPFPEKAFEALWEKNPQLKGLITVETNGEGQMVEDVALYAKKCGLGHLPVYALPYACGVPKDDVVKADFEKIRAGKIKEVF
;
A
#
# COMPACT_ATOMS: atom_id res chain seq x y z
N PRO A 1 -4.55 -7.43 -37.97
CA PRO A 1 -5.00 -8.15 -36.75
C PRO A 1 -3.81 -8.71 -35.94
N GLY A 2 -2.81 -9.30 -36.62
CA GLY A 2 -1.67 -9.97 -35.94
C GLY A 2 -0.78 -9.09 -35.06
N GLU A 3 -0.50 -7.84 -35.48
CA GLU A 3 0.33 -6.93 -34.69
C GLU A 3 -0.33 -6.50 -33.39
N SER A 4 -1.62 -6.24 -33.41
CA SER A 4 -2.39 -5.88 -32.21
C SER A 4 -2.49 -7.04 -31.22
N GLU A 5 -2.64 -8.26 -31.70
CA GLU A 5 -2.69 -9.46 -30.86
C GLU A 5 -1.33 -9.74 -30.22
N GLU A 6 -0.25 -9.57 -30.96
CA GLU A 6 1.11 -9.72 -30.45
C GLU A 6 1.40 -8.68 -29.37
N TYR A 7 1.00 -7.43 -29.59
CA TYR A 7 1.14 -6.35 -28.62
C TYR A 7 0.38 -6.66 -27.31
N ILE A 8 -0.89 -7.07 -27.41
CA ILE A 8 -1.69 -7.45 -26.24
C ILE A 8 -1.06 -8.61 -25.48
N ARG A 9 -0.51 -9.59 -26.17
CA ARG A 9 0.20 -10.71 -25.53
C ARG A 9 1.44 -10.25 -24.78
N LYS A 10 2.25 -9.34 -25.37
CA LYS A 10 3.41 -8.75 -24.69
C LYS A 10 3.01 -7.98 -23.44
N VAL A 11 1.98 -7.13 -23.53
CA VAL A 11 1.47 -6.36 -22.38
C VAL A 11 1.00 -7.27 -21.26
N ARG A 12 0.28 -8.35 -21.56
CA ARG A 12 -0.13 -9.34 -20.58
C ARG A 12 1.05 -10.05 -19.92
N ALA A 13 2.04 -10.46 -20.71
CA ALA A 13 3.25 -11.08 -20.17
C ALA A 13 4.03 -10.11 -19.26
N MET A 14 4.17 -8.85 -19.65
CA MET A 14 4.78 -7.82 -18.78
C MET A 14 4.02 -7.67 -17.48
N ARG A 15 2.68 -7.61 -17.51
CA ARG A 15 1.86 -7.51 -16.31
C ARG A 15 2.11 -8.68 -15.34
N ASP A 16 2.32 -9.87 -15.86
CA ASP A 16 2.48 -11.07 -15.04
C ASP A 16 3.92 -11.23 -14.49
N HIS A 17 4.93 -10.70 -15.21
CA HIS A 17 6.34 -10.92 -14.88
C HIS A 17 7.07 -9.71 -14.29
N GLU A 18 6.61 -8.48 -14.53
CA GLU A 18 7.36 -7.28 -14.16
C GLU A 18 6.86 -6.61 -12.86
N GLN A 19 6.00 -7.27 -12.10
CA GLN A 19 5.57 -6.77 -10.80
C GLN A 19 6.75 -6.76 -9.81
N ARG A 20 7.02 -5.59 -9.20
CA ARG A 20 8.09 -5.43 -8.23
C ARG A 20 7.59 -4.67 -7.00
N TRP A 21 7.93 -5.19 -5.83
CA TRP A 21 7.59 -4.59 -4.54
C TRP A 21 8.57 -5.03 -3.46
N GLU A 22 8.51 -4.34 -2.34
CA GLU A 22 9.17 -4.70 -1.10
C GLU A 22 8.15 -4.71 0.04
N THR A 23 8.34 -5.58 1.01
CA THR A 23 7.56 -5.57 2.26
C THR A 23 8.49 -5.55 3.46
N TYR A 24 7.99 -4.98 4.57
CA TYR A 24 8.64 -5.05 5.85
C TYR A 24 7.61 -5.19 6.96
N GLY A 25 7.75 -6.24 7.80
CA GLY A 25 6.85 -6.51 8.91
C GLY A 25 5.40 -6.73 8.50
N ALA A 26 5.17 -7.28 7.30
CA ALA A 26 3.82 -7.41 6.74
C ALA A 26 3.07 -8.63 7.28
N GLU A 27 3.78 -9.65 7.78
CA GLU A 27 3.22 -10.94 8.15
C GLU A 27 2.44 -10.90 9.47
N ASP A 28 2.81 -9.98 10.38
CA ASP A 28 2.22 -9.84 11.71
C ASP A 28 1.59 -8.48 11.98
N ALA A 29 1.47 -7.65 10.94
CA ALA A 29 0.94 -6.30 11.05
C ALA A 29 -0.59 -6.29 11.21
N GLU A 30 -1.10 -5.42 12.05
CA GLU A 30 -2.53 -5.08 12.09
C GLU A 30 -2.90 -4.03 11.04
N TYR A 31 -1.97 -3.14 10.71
CA TYR A 31 -2.11 -2.14 9.65
C TYR A 31 -0.88 -2.16 8.75
N ILE A 32 -1.11 -2.06 7.45
CA ILE A 32 -0.03 -1.95 6.47
C ILE A 32 -0.09 -0.59 5.78
N PHE A 33 1.00 0.16 5.91
CA PHE A 33 1.22 1.34 5.10
C PHE A 33 1.61 0.94 3.69
N VAL A 34 0.96 1.54 2.70
CA VAL A 34 1.29 1.36 1.28
C VAL A 34 1.84 2.68 0.77
N ALA A 35 3.09 2.69 0.36
CA ALA A 35 3.78 3.91 -0.08
C ALA A 35 4.84 3.61 -1.13
N PHE A 36 4.95 4.43 -2.15
CA PHE A 36 5.95 4.29 -3.21
C PHE A 36 6.92 5.48 -3.28
N GLY A 37 7.96 5.35 -4.07
CA GLY A 37 8.91 6.42 -4.32
C GLY A 37 9.53 7.00 -3.05
N MET A 38 9.46 8.33 -2.90
CA MET A 38 9.99 9.07 -1.75
C MET A 38 9.21 8.75 -0.48
N CYS A 39 7.89 8.71 -0.54
CA CYS A 39 7.05 8.31 0.59
C CYS A 39 7.41 6.90 1.08
N GLY A 40 7.67 5.96 0.17
CA GLY A 40 8.10 4.61 0.53
C GLY A 40 9.43 4.57 1.28
N ARG A 41 10.37 5.48 0.97
CA ARG A 41 11.64 5.59 1.71
C ARG A 41 11.44 6.11 3.12
N VAL A 42 10.63 7.17 3.27
CA VAL A 42 10.31 7.75 4.59
C VAL A 42 9.56 6.72 5.43
N MET A 43 8.53 6.11 4.86
CA MET A 43 7.73 5.10 5.56
C MET A 43 8.54 3.87 5.97
N ASN A 44 9.60 3.50 5.24
CA ASN A 44 10.48 2.40 5.66
C ASN A 44 11.18 2.71 6.99
N GLY A 45 11.70 3.93 7.17
CA GLY A 45 12.29 4.38 8.43
C GLY A 45 11.25 4.43 9.56
N LEU A 46 10.13 5.08 9.28
CA LEU A 46 9.06 5.28 10.26
C LEU A 46 8.45 3.96 10.75
N VAL A 47 8.14 3.04 9.86
CA VAL A 47 7.58 1.72 10.22
C VAL A 47 8.57 0.92 11.07
N ARG A 48 9.88 0.99 10.79
CA ARG A 48 10.92 0.36 11.63
C ARG A 48 10.92 0.94 13.04
N GLU A 49 10.85 2.26 13.17
CA GLU A 49 10.79 2.95 14.46
C GLU A 49 9.52 2.56 15.22
N MET A 50 8.36 2.60 14.59
CA MET A 50 7.08 2.22 15.19
C MET A 50 7.09 0.76 15.68
N ARG A 51 7.62 -0.15 14.88
CA ARG A 51 7.78 -1.56 15.29
C ARG A 51 8.74 -1.74 16.45
N ALA A 52 9.84 -1.00 16.49
CA ALA A 52 10.75 -1.00 17.64
C ALA A 52 10.08 -0.50 18.93
N ALA A 53 9.06 0.37 18.80
CA ALA A 53 8.21 0.83 19.90
C ALA A 53 7.06 -0.16 20.25
N GLY A 54 6.96 -1.30 19.55
CA GLY A 54 5.96 -2.34 19.83
C GLY A 54 4.69 -2.25 18.97
N GLU A 55 4.61 -1.32 18.01
CA GLU A 55 3.46 -1.18 17.13
C GLU A 55 3.41 -2.30 16.08
N LYS A 56 2.23 -2.86 15.87
CA LYS A 56 1.99 -3.90 14.86
C LYS A 56 1.64 -3.28 13.49
N VAL A 57 2.59 -2.61 12.93
CA VAL A 57 2.48 -1.99 11.60
C VAL A 57 3.45 -2.61 10.62
N GLY A 58 3.10 -2.61 9.33
CA GLY A 58 3.95 -3.08 8.25
C GLY A 58 4.01 -2.08 7.11
N LEU A 59 4.91 -2.34 6.17
CA LEU A 59 5.06 -1.58 4.93
C LEU A 59 4.93 -2.51 3.73
N LEU A 60 4.12 -2.10 2.77
CA LEU A 60 4.14 -2.56 1.39
C LEU A 60 4.61 -1.38 0.52
N ARG A 61 5.73 -1.56 -0.16
CA ARG A 61 6.29 -0.56 -1.07
C ARG A 61 6.19 -1.05 -2.51
N PRO A 62 5.21 -0.59 -3.30
CA PRO A 62 5.23 -0.79 -4.73
C PRO A 62 6.50 -0.16 -5.35
N ILE A 63 7.19 -0.89 -6.21
CA ILE A 63 8.34 -0.38 -7.00
C ILE A 63 7.86 -0.08 -8.41
N THR A 64 7.05 -0.96 -9.00
CA THR A 64 6.38 -0.71 -10.26
C THR A 64 5.02 -0.06 -10.01
N ALA A 65 4.76 1.05 -10.71
CA ALA A 65 3.42 1.65 -10.75
C ALA A 65 2.53 0.91 -11.75
N TRP A 66 3.12 0.45 -12.83
CA TRP A 66 2.51 -0.48 -13.76
C TRP A 66 3.57 -1.51 -14.25
N PRO A 67 3.26 -2.79 -14.20
CA PRO A 67 2.08 -3.38 -13.54
C PRO A 67 2.09 -3.15 -12.03
N PHE A 68 0.91 -2.87 -11.47
CA PHE A 68 0.77 -2.76 -10.01
C PHE A 68 1.00 -4.13 -9.37
N PRO A 69 1.65 -4.24 -8.20
CA PRO A 69 2.07 -5.51 -7.63
C PRO A 69 0.91 -6.30 -6.98
N GLU A 70 0.01 -6.83 -7.79
CA GLU A 70 -1.12 -7.67 -7.38
C GLU A 70 -0.67 -8.85 -6.50
N LYS A 71 0.43 -9.50 -6.87
CA LYS A 71 1.00 -10.64 -6.11
C LYS A 71 1.37 -10.28 -4.67
N ALA A 72 1.67 -9.01 -4.39
CA ALA A 72 1.90 -8.56 -3.02
C ALA A 72 0.64 -8.66 -2.17
N PHE A 73 -0.52 -8.34 -2.73
CA PHE A 73 -1.81 -8.42 -2.04
C PHE A 73 -2.28 -9.86 -1.86
N GLU A 74 -2.03 -10.73 -2.84
CA GLU A 74 -2.25 -12.17 -2.70
C GLU A 74 -1.45 -12.75 -1.53
N ALA A 75 -0.16 -12.39 -1.44
CA ALA A 75 0.70 -12.81 -0.34
C ALA A 75 0.23 -12.27 1.03
N LEU A 76 -0.32 -11.07 1.10
CA LEU A 76 -0.91 -10.53 2.34
C LEU A 76 -2.14 -11.32 2.76
N TRP A 77 -3.04 -11.64 1.84
CA TRP A 77 -4.22 -12.46 2.11
C TRP A 77 -3.84 -13.83 2.71
N GLU A 78 -2.85 -14.47 2.12
CA GLU A 78 -2.42 -15.80 2.54
C GLU A 78 -1.70 -15.83 3.89
N LYS A 79 -0.90 -14.79 4.18
CA LYS A 79 0.07 -14.82 5.29
C LYS A 79 -0.34 -13.98 6.51
N ASN A 80 -1.27 -13.06 6.37
CA ASN A 80 -1.63 -12.15 7.46
C ASN A 80 -3.15 -12.11 7.75
N PRO A 81 -3.68 -13.09 8.48
CA PRO A 81 -5.11 -13.14 8.81
C PRO A 81 -5.53 -12.09 9.86
N GLN A 82 -4.60 -11.40 10.50
CA GLN A 82 -4.86 -10.39 11.54
C GLN A 82 -4.88 -8.95 11.01
N LEU A 83 -4.71 -8.77 9.69
CA LEU A 83 -4.72 -7.46 9.07
C LEU A 83 -6.09 -6.78 9.23
N LYS A 84 -6.07 -5.53 9.73
CA LYS A 84 -7.26 -4.73 10.04
C LYS A 84 -7.51 -3.60 9.03
N GLY A 85 -6.50 -3.20 8.27
CA GLY A 85 -6.63 -2.14 7.28
C GLY A 85 -5.35 -1.82 6.52
N LEU A 86 -5.54 -1.14 5.40
CA LEU A 86 -4.49 -0.64 4.54
C LEU A 86 -4.50 0.89 4.57
N ILE A 87 -3.32 1.52 4.59
CA ILE A 87 -3.18 2.97 4.70
C ILE A 87 -2.23 3.45 3.61
N THR A 88 -2.73 4.19 2.63
CA THR A 88 -1.84 4.80 1.62
C THR A 88 -1.22 6.08 2.13
N VAL A 89 0.05 6.31 1.79
CA VAL A 89 0.78 7.55 2.09
C VAL A 89 1.33 8.13 0.79
N GLU A 90 0.83 9.30 0.42
CA GLU A 90 1.10 9.94 -0.86
C GLU A 90 1.34 11.44 -0.72
N THR A 91 2.01 12.06 -1.69
CA THR A 91 2.31 13.51 -1.69
C THR A 91 1.62 14.25 -2.83
N ASN A 92 0.42 13.84 -3.21
CA ASN A 92 -0.35 14.40 -4.32
C ASN A 92 -1.65 15.12 -3.92
N GLY A 93 -1.87 15.32 -2.61
CA GLY A 93 -2.99 16.12 -2.09
C GLY A 93 -4.35 15.44 -2.04
N GLU A 94 -4.68 14.58 -2.98
CA GLU A 94 -5.97 13.86 -3.02
C GLU A 94 -5.82 12.34 -2.88
N GLY A 95 -4.64 11.82 -3.20
CA GLY A 95 -4.39 10.38 -3.27
C GLY A 95 -4.80 9.79 -4.64
N GLN A 96 -3.90 9.07 -5.26
CA GLN A 96 -4.16 8.37 -6.53
C GLN A 96 -3.95 6.86 -6.36
N MET A 97 -2.89 6.47 -5.68
CA MET A 97 -2.59 5.06 -5.45
C MET A 97 -3.65 4.37 -4.58
N VAL A 98 -4.41 5.11 -3.78
CA VAL A 98 -5.48 4.56 -2.94
C VAL A 98 -6.52 3.80 -3.75
N GLU A 99 -6.83 4.24 -4.97
CA GLU A 99 -7.76 3.54 -5.87
C GLU A 99 -7.20 2.20 -6.34
N ASP A 100 -5.91 2.18 -6.72
CA ASP A 100 -5.23 0.94 -7.10
C ASP A 100 -5.15 -0.03 -5.90
N VAL A 101 -4.81 0.47 -4.72
CA VAL A 101 -4.75 -0.34 -3.50
C VAL A 101 -6.12 -0.97 -3.21
N ALA A 102 -7.20 -0.20 -3.26
CA ALA A 102 -8.56 -0.71 -3.05
C ALA A 102 -8.96 -1.75 -4.10
N LEU A 103 -8.66 -1.49 -5.37
CA LEU A 103 -8.94 -2.41 -6.48
C LEU A 103 -8.23 -3.75 -6.28
N TYR A 104 -6.93 -3.73 -6.02
CA TYR A 104 -6.14 -4.95 -5.88
C TYR A 104 -6.41 -5.67 -4.56
N ALA A 105 -6.65 -4.94 -3.47
CA ALA A 105 -7.13 -5.53 -2.22
C ALA A 105 -8.43 -6.32 -2.46
N LYS A 106 -9.40 -5.74 -3.17
CA LYS A 106 -10.65 -6.42 -3.50
C LYS A 106 -10.45 -7.66 -4.36
N LYS A 107 -9.59 -7.58 -5.39
CA LYS A 107 -9.29 -8.71 -6.27
C LYS A 107 -8.65 -9.88 -5.52
N CYS A 108 -7.82 -9.60 -4.53
CA CYS A 108 -7.04 -10.59 -3.78
C CYS A 108 -7.72 -11.05 -2.48
N GLY A 109 -9.02 -10.83 -2.30
CA GLY A 109 -9.76 -11.29 -1.12
C GLY A 109 -9.69 -10.38 0.11
N LEU A 110 -8.97 -9.25 0.03
CA LEU A 110 -8.85 -8.26 1.11
C LEU A 110 -9.91 -7.14 1.04
N GLY A 111 -10.92 -7.29 0.18
CA GLY A 111 -11.93 -6.25 -0.05
C GLY A 111 -12.89 -5.99 1.12
N HIS A 112 -12.77 -6.74 2.21
CA HIS A 112 -13.47 -6.50 3.47
C HIS A 112 -12.71 -5.56 4.41
N LEU A 113 -11.44 -5.28 4.10
CA LEU A 113 -10.60 -4.39 4.90
C LEU A 113 -10.80 -2.93 4.49
N PRO A 114 -10.88 -2.01 5.46
CA PRO A 114 -10.92 -0.59 5.16
C PRO A 114 -9.60 -0.13 4.54
N VAL A 115 -9.70 0.76 3.56
CA VAL A 115 -8.56 1.44 2.95
C VAL A 115 -8.61 2.92 3.30
N TYR A 116 -7.58 3.40 3.96
CA TYR A 116 -7.42 4.79 4.36
C TYR A 116 -6.44 5.51 3.46
N ALA A 117 -6.66 6.79 3.23
CA ALA A 117 -5.72 7.65 2.51
C ALA A 117 -5.12 8.70 3.45
N LEU A 118 -3.80 8.85 3.39
CA LEU A 118 -3.07 9.97 3.98
C LEU A 118 -2.39 10.76 2.85
N PRO A 119 -3.16 11.64 2.15
CA PRO A 119 -2.67 12.46 1.08
C PRO A 119 -2.09 13.77 1.63
N TYR A 120 -0.79 13.95 1.51
CA TYR A 120 -0.11 15.17 1.92
C TYR A 120 0.07 16.11 0.72
N ALA A 121 -0.39 17.34 0.83
CA ALA A 121 -0.45 18.27 -0.31
C ALA A 121 0.92 18.72 -0.82
N CYS A 122 1.93 18.80 0.03
CA CYS A 122 3.25 19.29 -0.34
C CYS A 122 4.35 18.65 0.49
N GLY A 123 5.37 18.16 -0.21
CA GLY A 123 6.61 17.70 0.40
C GLY A 123 6.51 16.34 1.09
N VAL A 124 7.62 15.96 1.70
CA VAL A 124 7.75 14.70 2.42
C VAL A 124 6.96 14.77 3.72
N PRO A 125 6.07 13.81 4.01
CA PRO A 125 5.37 13.79 5.28
C PRO A 125 6.38 13.64 6.43
N LYS A 126 6.16 14.41 7.51
CA LYS A 126 6.97 14.30 8.72
C LYS A 126 6.48 13.12 9.56
N ASP A 127 7.40 12.44 10.20
CA ASP A 127 7.12 11.22 10.98
C ASP A 127 6.09 11.46 12.10
N ASP A 128 6.18 12.57 12.80
CA ASP A 128 5.25 12.97 13.85
C ASP A 128 3.83 13.20 13.33
N VAL A 129 3.71 13.77 12.13
CA VAL A 129 2.41 13.99 11.47
C VAL A 129 1.78 12.67 11.05
N VAL A 130 2.54 11.77 10.43
CA VAL A 130 2.04 10.46 10.04
C VAL A 130 1.62 9.63 11.26
N LYS A 131 2.40 9.66 12.34
CA LYS A 131 2.05 9.00 13.60
C LYS A 131 0.74 9.56 14.18
N ALA A 132 0.59 10.88 14.20
CA ALA A 132 -0.62 11.52 14.71
C ALA A 132 -1.86 11.15 13.85
N ASP A 133 -1.71 11.09 12.53
CA ASP A 133 -2.81 10.70 11.64
C ASP A 133 -3.13 9.21 11.76
N PHE A 134 -2.14 8.36 11.97
CA PHE A 134 -2.35 6.94 12.28
C PHE A 134 -3.17 6.76 13.58
N GLU A 135 -2.87 7.51 14.63
CA GLU A 135 -3.67 7.48 15.86
C GLU A 135 -5.12 7.98 15.63
N LYS A 136 -5.32 8.94 14.73
CA LYS A 136 -6.67 9.37 14.34
C LYS A 136 -7.44 8.28 13.58
N ILE A 137 -6.76 7.50 12.72
CA ILE A 137 -7.35 6.32 12.06
C ILE A 137 -7.79 5.31 13.13
N ARG A 138 -6.91 4.94 14.05
CA ARG A 138 -7.21 4.00 15.14
C ARG A 138 -8.36 4.47 16.03
N ALA A 139 -8.48 5.76 16.23
CA ALA A 139 -9.56 6.39 17.01
C ALA A 139 -10.86 6.60 16.21
N GLY A 140 -10.91 6.19 14.93
CA GLY A 140 -12.08 6.39 14.06
C GLY A 140 -12.35 7.85 13.67
N LYS A 141 -11.36 8.73 13.82
CA LYS A 141 -11.47 10.16 13.47
C LYS A 141 -11.15 10.43 11.99
N ILE A 142 -10.34 9.58 11.36
CA ILE A 142 -10.16 9.53 9.91
C ILE A 142 -10.93 8.33 9.42
N LYS A 143 -11.82 8.55 8.47
CA LYS A 143 -12.65 7.50 7.88
C LYS A 143 -11.93 6.85 6.72
N GLU A 144 -12.28 5.60 6.46
CA GLU A 144 -11.90 4.89 5.25
C GLU A 144 -12.40 5.62 3.99
N VAL A 145 -11.66 5.50 2.91
CA VAL A 145 -12.03 5.98 1.58
C VAL A 145 -12.75 4.86 0.82
N PHE A 146 -12.35 3.62 1.09
CA PHE A 146 -12.93 2.41 0.53
C PHE A 146 -13.11 1.34 1.60
#